data_0993e2531be6a4ccb21a52a477d870bc
#
_entry.id   0993e2531be6a4ccb21a52a477d870bc
#
_cell.length_a   1.000
_cell.length_b   1.000
_cell.length_c   1.000
_cell.angle_alpha   90.00
_cell.angle_beta   90.00
_cell.angle_gamma   90.00
#
_symmetry.space_group_name_H-M   'P 1'
#
loop_
_entity.id
_entity.type
_entity.pdbx_description
1 polymer ?
#
loop_
_entity_poly.entity_id
_entity_poly.type
_entity_poly.pdbx_seq_one_letter_code
_entity_poly.pdbx_strand_id
1 'polypeptide(L)'
;MIYKSWHGFCLCGEEADFPSEAQVVSSPFAPLVFLVWRDPMKHRGYFAIHSLEELTEEESIRCLCPCEAALPEQTSEPLAKFVQEHGAGVLNLAFQRAFPWLLSQATPKHSGFKITLVGLGDVGGTVLTGLKLLGQEIDEIAIFDPNQAQCARYEMEMNQILSPDGRPLPNVTICPEEELFDCDLFAFTASRGVPGLNSGVKDVRMAQFEANRDMLDHYAKLARAANFQGIFCQISDPVDNLARSVFLASNRNEIGQYDFAGLLPEQVQGFGLGVMAARAAYLARKEGIDFTKGQVYGPHGQGLIVANDRGNGYDTVLSETLTRLTREANLRVRELGFK
;
A
#
# COMPACT_ATOMS: atom_id res chain seq x y z
N MET A 1 32.87 -4.70 -2.62
CA MET A 1 31.63 -5.24 -2.03
C MET A 1 31.98 -6.50 -1.23
N ILE A 2 31.44 -6.63 -0.04
CA ILE A 2 31.65 -7.78 0.84
C ILE A 2 30.35 -8.56 0.89
N TYR A 3 30.44 -9.87 0.97
CA TYR A 3 29.27 -10.75 1.11
C TYR A 3 29.29 -11.42 2.47
N LYS A 4 28.14 -11.40 3.17
CA LYS A 4 27.95 -12.13 4.41
C LYS A 4 26.65 -12.92 4.41
N SER A 5 26.69 -14.12 4.95
CA SER A 5 25.49 -14.94 5.21
C SER A 5 24.84 -14.50 6.52
N TRP A 6 23.50 -14.32 6.50
CA TRP A 6 22.72 -13.94 7.66
C TRP A 6 21.29 -14.51 7.54
N HIS A 7 20.89 -15.39 8.45
CA HIS A 7 19.55 -16.01 8.47
C HIS A 7 19.04 -16.53 7.11
N GLY A 8 19.93 -17.11 6.30
CA GLY A 8 19.58 -17.63 4.98
C GLY A 8 19.64 -16.61 3.84
N PHE A 9 19.88 -15.34 4.14
CA PHE A 9 20.15 -14.29 3.14
C PHE A 9 21.65 -14.15 2.88
N CYS A 10 22.00 -13.80 1.64
CA CYS A 10 23.31 -13.27 1.30
C CYS A 10 23.23 -11.74 1.31
N LEU A 11 23.82 -11.10 2.29
CA LEU A 11 23.90 -9.65 2.39
C LEU A 11 25.10 -9.14 1.62
N CYS A 12 24.97 -8.04 0.88
CA CYS A 12 26.02 -7.37 0.13
C CYS A 12 26.09 -5.89 0.51
N GLY A 13 27.23 -5.43 1.04
CA GLY A 13 27.37 -4.05 1.54
C GLY A 13 28.80 -3.71 1.94
N GLU A 14 28.94 -2.66 2.77
CA GLU A 14 30.20 -2.30 3.44
C GLU A 14 30.31 -2.99 4.79
N GLU A 15 31.53 -3.10 5.33
CA GLU A 15 31.78 -3.85 6.59
C GLU A 15 30.95 -3.34 7.79
N ALA A 16 30.73 -2.04 7.88
CA ALA A 16 29.97 -1.42 8.95
C ALA A 16 28.45 -1.65 8.88
N ASP A 17 27.92 -2.10 7.74
CA ASP A 17 26.48 -2.22 7.50
C ASP A 17 25.90 -3.57 7.92
N PHE A 18 26.76 -4.56 8.19
CA PHE A 18 26.32 -5.91 8.49
C PHE A 18 25.91 -6.09 9.96
N PRO A 19 24.88 -6.91 10.24
CA PRO A 19 24.61 -7.40 11.58
C PRO A 19 25.85 -8.11 12.15
N SER A 20 26.06 -7.99 13.46
CA SER A 20 27.27 -8.53 14.15
C SER A 20 27.44 -10.04 13.99
N GLU A 21 26.33 -10.77 13.86
CA GLU A 21 26.29 -12.23 13.70
C GLU A 21 26.45 -12.70 12.24
N ALA A 22 26.51 -11.79 11.27
CA ALA A 22 26.68 -12.14 9.87
C ALA A 22 28.07 -12.69 9.56
N GLN A 23 28.13 -13.82 8.83
CA GLN A 23 29.38 -14.55 8.55
C GLN A 23 29.84 -14.31 7.10
N VAL A 24 31.14 -14.02 6.93
CA VAL A 24 31.74 -13.79 5.61
C VAL A 24 31.60 -15.00 4.71
N VAL A 25 31.21 -14.77 3.46
CA VAL A 25 31.15 -15.79 2.40
C VAL A 25 31.94 -15.32 1.18
N SER A 26 32.46 -16.27 0.40
CA SER A 26 33.37 -15.99 -0.73
C SER A 26 32.66 -15.56 -2.01
N SER A 27 31.37 -15.87 -2.13
CA SER A 27 30.57 -15.61 -3.33
C SER A 27 29.09 -15.37 -2.98
N PRO A 28 28.33 -14.62 -3.82
CA PRO A 28 26.91 -14.42 -3.59
C PRO A 28 26.12 -15.72 -3.79
N PHE A 29 25.00 -15.83 -3.06
CA PHE A 29 23.99 -16.87 -3.20
C PHE A 29 22.59 -16.26 -3.04
N ALA A 30 21.56 -16.94 -3.52
CA ALA A 30 20.18 -16.46 -3.42
C ALA A 30 19.52 -16.89 -2.08
N PRO A 31 18.71 -16.04 -1.45
CA PRO A 31 18.37 -14.66 -1.85
C PRO A 31 19.49 -13.65 -1.52
N LEU A 32 19.89 -12.87 -2.53
CA LEU A 32 20.88 -11.78 -2.37
C LEU A 32 20.16 -10.48 -1.98
N VAL A 33 20.73 -9.72 -1.03
CA VAL A 33 20.19 -8.42 -0.58
C VAL A 33 21.32 -7.40 -0.49
N PHE A 34 21.20 -6.31 -1.24
CA PHE A 34 22.09 -5.16 -1.17
C PHE A 34 21.69 -4.26 0.00
N LEU A 35 22.66 -3.89 0.82
CA LEU A 35 22.52 -2.95 1.93
C LEU A 35 22.87 -1.54 1.44
N VAL A 36 21.94 -0.58 1.60
CA VAL A 36 22.11 0.79 1.12
C VAL A 36 21.67 1.79 2.18
N TRP A 37 22.22 3.02 2.11
CA TRP A 37 21.76 4.17 2.88
C TRP A 37 21.15 5.18 1.93
N ARG A 38 19.84 5.41 2.02
CA ARG A 38 19.08 6.35 1.18
C ARG A 38 18.17 7.21 2.04
N ASP A 39 17.87 8.43 1.58
CA ASP A 39 16.91 9.33 2.26
C ASP A 39 15.56 8.62 2.46
N PRO A 40 15.16 8.30 3.70
CA PRO A 40 13.94 7.55 3.96
C PRO A 40 12.66 8.35 3.68
N MET A 41 12.79 9.68 3.46
CA MET A 41 11.67 10.52 3.03
C MET A 41 11.35 10.39 1.54
N LYS A 42 12.26 9.81 0.74
CA LYS A 42 12.17 9.71 -0.73
C LYS A 42 12.23 8.28 -1.25
N HIS A 43 12.78 7.35 -0.48
CA HIS A 43 13.08 6.00 -0.92
C HIS A 43 12.38 4.95 -0.08
N ARG A 44 12.10 3.79 -0.67
CA ARG A 44 11.53 2.62 0.01
C ARG A 44 12.51 2.02 1.01
N GLY A 45 11.99 1.25 1.96
CA GLY A 45 12.80 0.45 2.88
C GLY A 45 13.32 -0.83 2.23
N TYR A 46 12.50 -1.45 1.37
CA TYR A 46 12.88 -2.66 0.63
C TYR A 46 12.23 -2.68 -0.76
N PHE A 47 12.97 -3.17 -1.76
CA PHE A 47 12.43 -3.48 -3.08
C PHE A 47 13.28 -4.53 -3.78
N ALA A 48 12.68 -5.24 -4.75
CA ALA A 48 13.39 -6.20 -5.59
C ALA A 48 13.91 -5.54 -6.86
N ILE A 49 15.07 -6.03 -7.32
CA ILE A 49 15.71 -5.64 -8.58
C ILE A 49 16.05 -6.87 -9.42
N HIS A 50 16.10 -6.70 -10.73
CA HIS A 50 16.51 -7.71 -11.71
C HIS A 50 17.68 -7.25 -12.56
N SER A 51 18.14 -6.03 -12.39
CA SER A 51 19.38 -5.52 -12.98
C SER A 51 20.11 -4.62 -11.98
N LEU A 52 21.44 -4.49 -12.14
CA LEU A 52 22.25 -3.64 -11.26
C LEU A 52 22.07 -2.14 -11.56
N GLU A 53 21.58 -1.78 -12.76
CA GLU A 53 21.21 -0.40 -13.07
C GLU A 53 20.12 0.12 -12.13
N GLU A 54 19.17 -0.74 -11.74
CA GLU A 54 18.10 -0.40 -10.81
C GLU A 54 18.59 0.00 -9.41
N LEU A 55 19.83 -0.37 -9.03
CA LEU A 55 20.47 0.13 -7.80
C LEU A 55 20.77 1.63 -7.83
N THR A 56 20.93 2.21 -9.02
CA THR A 56 21.31 3.63 -9.18
C THR A 56 20.12 4.50 -9.57
N GLU A 57 18.98 3.91 -9.91
CA GLU A 57 17.79 4.63 -10.31
C GLU A 57 17.17 5.40 -9.14
N GLU A 58 16.74 6.64 -9.41
CA GLU A 58 15.93 7.41 -8.48
C GLU A 58 14.53 6.80 -8.38
N GLU A 59 14.05 6.55 -7.17
CA GLU A 59 12.68 6.10 -6.90
C GLU A 59 11.68 7.24 -7.10
N SER A 60 11.42 7.61 -8.35
CA SER A 60 10.48 8.66 -8.74
C SER A 60 9.84 8.29 -10.08
N ILE A 61 8.97 9.14 -10.61
CA ILE A 61 8.41 8.97 -11.95
C ILE A 61 9.51 8.89 -13.04
N ARG A 62 10.72 9.32 -12.74
CA ARG A 62 11.87 9.21 -13.63
C ARG A 62 12.30 7.77 -13.90
N CYS A 63 11.97 6.82 -13.00
CA CYS A 63 12.19 5.39 -13.27
C CYS A 63 11.42 4.87 -14.49
N LEU A 64 10.42 5.62 -15.00
CA LEU A 64 9.70 5.31 -16.24
C LEU A 64 10.42 5.85 -17.50
N CYS A 65 11.45 6.67 -17.32
CA CYS A 65 12.26 7.19 -18.41
C CYS A 65 13.57 6.42 -18.45
N PRO A 66 14.01 5.92 -19.63
CA PRO A 66 15.33 5.31 -19.76
C PRO A 66 16.38 6.28 -19.24
N CYS A 67 17.08 5.91 -18.18
CA CYS A 67 18.17 6.69 -17.62
C CYS A 67 19.47 6.03 -18.06
N GLU A 68 20.39 6.79 -18.68
CA GLU A 68 21.78 6.37 -18.86
C GLU A 68 22.52 6.49 -17.51
N ALA A 69 22.07 5.75 -16.51
CA ALA A 69 22.79 5.68 -15.25
C ALA A 69 24.05 4.86 -15.45
N ALA A 70 25.19 5.46 -15.22
CA ALA A 70 26.46 4.73 -15.22
C ALA A 70 26.44 3.71 -14.08
N LEU A 71 26.64 2.45 -14.39
CA LEU A 71 26.88 1.40 -13.39
C LEU A 71 28.06 1.79 -12.49
N PRO A 72 28.02 1.45 -11.18
CA PRO A 72 29.17 1.63 -10.31
C PRO A 72 30.41 0.99 -10.93
N GLU A 73 31.55 1.70 -10.99
CA GLU A 73 32.79 1.25 -11.61
C GLU A 73 33.31 -0.12 -11.13
N GLN A 74 32.78 -0.64 -10.01
CA GLN A 74 33.15 -1.93 -9.41
C GLN A 74 32.18 -3.08 -9.73
N THR A 75 31.30 -2.91 -10.70
CA THR A 75 30.33 -3.95 -11.03
C THR A 75 31.01 -5.05 -11.82
N SER A 76 31.13 -6.25 -11.23
CA SER A 76 31.68 -7.41 -11.95
C SER A 76 30.61 -8.04 -12.84
N GLU A 77 30.98 -8.44 -14.06
CA GLU A 77 30.10 -9.16 -14.98
C GLU A 77 29.43 -10.40 -14.36
N PRO A 78 30.12 -11.21 -13.51
CA PRO A 78 29.50 -12.32 -12.79
C PRO A 78 28.36 -11.92 -11.83
N LEU A 79 28.49 -10.77 -11.14
CA LEU A 79 27.44 -10.29 -10.25
C LEU A 79 26.22 -9.78 -11.03
N ALA A 80 26.43 -9.06 -12.14
CA ALA A 80 25.34 -8.60 -13.01
C ALA A 80 24.52 -9.78 -13.54
N LYS A 81 25.20 -10.83 -14.01
CA LYS A 81 24.55 -12.05 -14.47
C LYS A 81 23.79 -12.76 -13.34
N PHE A 82 24.38 -12.85 -12.15
CA PHE A 82 23.71 -13.44 -10.99
C PHE A 82 22.40 -12.72 -10.64
N VAL A 83 22.42 -11.37 -10.59
CA VAL A 83 21.23 -10.55 -10.31
C VAL A 83 20.18 -10.71 -11.42
N GLN A 84 20.59 -10.77 -12.68
CA GLN A 84 19.68 -10.99 -13.80
C GLN A 84 18.99 -12.36 -13.75
N GLU A 85 19.71 -13.41 -13.32
CA GLU A 85 19.19 -14.78 -13.24
C GLU A 85 18.32 -15.04 -12.02
N HIS A 86 18.66 -14.46 -10.86
CA HIS A 86 18.03 -14.77 -9.57
C HIS A 86 17.25 -13.61 -8.97
N GLY A 87 17.43 -12.38 -9.46
CA GLY A 87 16.98 -11.18 -8.80
C GLY A 87 17.82 -10.88 -7.54
N ALA A 88 17.60 -9.72 -6.95
CA ALA A 88 18.14 -9.37 -5.65
C ALA A 88 17.19 -8.40 -4.90
N GLY A 89 17.28 -8.36 -3.58
CA GLY A 89 16.65 -7.33 -2.75
C GLY A 89 17.56 -6.14 -2.57
N VAL A 90 16.98 -4.98 -2.30
CA VAL A 90 17.67 -3.77 -1.84
C VAL A 90 17.06 -3.36 -0.51
N LEU A 91 17.87 -3.29 0.54
CA LEU A 91 17.43 -2.95 1.90
C LEU A 91 18.02 -1.61 2.32
N ASN A 92 17.17 -0.64 2.64
CA ASN A 92 17.57 0.70 3.05
C ASN A 92 17.77 0.75 4.59
N LEU A 93 19.02 0.84 5.01
CA LEU A 93 19.41 0.85 6.41
C LEU A 93 19.10 2.16 7.16
N ALA A 94 18.59 3.18 6.47
CA ALA A 94 18.07 4.39 7.13
C ALA A 94 16.78 4.12 7.93
N PHE A 95 16.11 2.99 7.68
CA PHE A 95 14.99 2.53 8.50
C PHE A 95 15.47 1.62 9.62
N GLN A 96 15.16 1.96 10.86
CA GLN A 96 15.58 1.16 12.03
C GLN A 96 15.02 -0.26 12.04
N ARG A 97 13.88 -0.47 11.35
CA ARG A 97 13.21 -1.78 11.24
C ARG A 97 13.59 -2.59 10.00
N ALA A 98 14.58 -2.14 9.22
CA ALA A 98 14.96 -2.79 7.97
C ALA A 98 15.26 -4.29 8.15
N PHE A 99 16.16 -4.66 9.04
CA PHE A 99 16.50 -6.07 9.30
C PHE A 99 15.36 -6.88 9.95
N PRO A 100 14.69 -6.40 11.03
CA PRO A 100 13.52 -7.08 11.58
C PRO A 100 12.42 -7.34 10.54
N TRP A 101 12.17 -6.36 9.67
CA TRP A 101 11.19 -6.52 8.59
C TRP A 101 11.64 -7.57 7.56
N LEU A 102 12.91 -7.55 7.13
CA LEU A 102 13.44 -8.54 6.20
C LEU A 102 13.29 -9.96 6.75
N LEU A 103 13.59 -10.19 8.04
CA LEU A 103 13.38 -11.47 8.70
C LEU A 103 11.92 -11.90 8.70
N SER A 104 10.99 -10.98 8.95
CA SER A 104 9.57 -11.29 8.97
C SER A 104 9.05 -11.77 7.62
N GLN A 105 9.66 -11.33 6.51
CA GLN A 105 9.28 -11.77 5.17
C GLN A 105 9.74 -13.20 4.86
N ALA A 106 10.81 -13.66 5.51
CA ALA A 106 11.34 -15.01 5.33
C ALA A 106 10.62 -16.08 6.17
N THR A 107 9.89 -15.66 7.20
CA THR A 107 9.21 -16.58 8.12
C THR A 107 7.76 -16.78 7.66
N PRO A 108 7.31 -18.02 7.36
CA PRO A 108 5.90 -18.29 7.13
C PRO A 108 5.08 -17.86 8.34
N LYS A 109 4.14 -16.93 8.15
CA LYS A 109 3.43 -16.32 9.28
C LYS A 109 2.46 -17.31 9.94
N HIS A 110 1.59 -17.94 9.22
CA HIS A 110 0.62 -18.94 9.67
C HIS A 110 -0.11 -19.54 8.45
N SER A 111 -0.89 -20.58 8.69
CA SER A 111 -1.82 -21.09 7.68
C SER A 111 -3.04 -20.18 7.68
N GLY A 112 -3.22 -19.41 6.62
CA GLY A 112 -4.37 -18.54 6.44
C GLY A 112 -4.05 -17.05 6.55
N PHE A 113 -4.89 -16.23 5.95
CA PHE A 113 -4.71 -14.81 5.84
C PHE A 113 -5.73 -14.08 6.72
N LYS A 114 -5.25 -13.22 7.62
CA LYS A 114 -6.10 -12.44 8.53
C LYS A 114 -6.12 -10.96 8.14
N ILE A 115 -7.31 -10.40 8.02
CA ILE A 115 -7.54 -8.98 7.76
C ILE A 115 -8.20 -8.35 8.97
N THR A 116 -7.73 -7.16 9.39
CA THR A 116 -8.46 -6.29 10.31
C THR A 116 -9.06 -5.11 9.55
N LEU A 117 -10.36 -4.92 9.64
CA LEU A 117 -11.10 -3.82 9.00
C LEU A 117 -11.62 -2.84 10.05
N VAL A 118 -11.19 -1.58 9.95
CA VAL A 118 -11.58 -0.49 10.86
C VAL A 118 -12.49 0.51 10.17
N GLY A 119 -13.65 0.75 10.79
CA GLY A 119 -14.71 1.63 10.29
C GLY A 119 -15.75 0.88 9.47
N LEU A 120 -16.97 0.78 10.01
CA LEU A 120 -18.08 0.00 9.43
C LEU A 120 -19.20 0.90 8.87
N GLY A 121 -18.81 2.04 8.31
CA GLY A 121 -19.72 2.91 7.54
C GLY A 121 -20.00 2.34 6.14
N ASP A 122 -20.51 3.18 5.22
CA ASP A 122 -20.92 2.76 3.87
C ASP A 122 -19.77 2.08 3.10
N VAL A 123 -18.56 2.66 3.15
CA VAL A 123 -17.38 2.09 2.49
C VAL A 123 -16.95 0.80 3.18
N GLY A 124 -16.80 0.83 4.52
CA GLY A 124 -16.36 -0.34 5.28
C GLY A 124 -17.31 -1.53 5.16
N GLY A 125 -18.62 -1.31 5.24
CA GLY A 125 -19.61 -2.36 5.02
C GLY A 125 -19.55 -2.97 3.62
N THR A 126 -19.31 -2.14 2.60
CA THR A 126 -19.14 -2.62 1.22
C THR A 126 -17.84 -3.42 1.06
N VAL A 127 -16.73 -2.95 1.63
CA VAL A 127 -15.44 -3.66 1.63
C VAL A 127 -15.58 -4.99 2.36
N LEU A 128 -16.19 -5.01 3.55
CA LEU A 128 -16.43 -6.21 4.33
C LEU A 128 -17.22 -7.26 3.53
N THR A 129 -18.31 -6.83 2.89
CA THR A 129 -19.13 -7.72 2.04
C THR A 129 -18.31 -8.27 0.87
N GLY A 130 -17.51 -7.43 0.22
CA GLY A 130 -16.63 -7.84 -0.88
C GLY A 130 -15.59 -8.88 -0.42
N LEU A 131 -14.92 -8.64 0.70
CA LEU A 131 -13.93 -9.56 1.28
C LEU A 131 -14.58 -10.89 1.69
N LYS A 132 -15.75 -10.84 2.33
CA LYS A 132 -16.52 -12.04 2.71
C LYS A 132 -16.86 -12.93 1.52
N LEU A 133 -17.27 -12.34 0.40
CA LEU A 133 -17.75 -13.07 -0.76
C LEU A 133 -16.64 -13.51 -1.71
N LEU A 134 -15.57 -12.72 -1.84
CA LEU A 134 -14.54 -12.88 -2.87
C LEU A 134 -13.17 -13.31 -2.32
N GLY A 135 -12.93 -13.18 -1.03
CA GLY A 135 -11.65 -13.45 -0.40
C GLY A 135 -11.42 -14.93 -0.16
N GLN A 136 -11.03 -15.69 -1.18
CA GLN A 136 -10.83 -17.14 -1.10
C GLN A 136 -9.66 -17.56 -0.20
N GLU A 137 -8.65 -16.72 -0.10
CA GLU A 137 -7.43 -16.96 0.70
C GLU A 137 -7.51 -16.33 2.10
N ILE A 138 -8.66 -15.73 2.44
CA ILE A 138 -8.88 -15.08 3.73
C ILE A 138 -9.55 -16.07 4.67
N ASP A 139 -8.96 -16.34 5.81
CA ASP A 139 -9.55 -17.20 6.85
C ASP A 139 -10.40 -16.37 7.83
N GLU A 140 -9.92 -15.19 8.21
CA GLU A 140 -10.56 -14.34 9.21
C GLU A 140 -10.58 -12.87 8.79
N ILE A 141 -11.73 -12.23 9.03
CA ILE A 141 -11.87 -10.77 8.93
C ILE A 141 -12.27 -10.26 10.32
N ALA A 142 -11.29 -9.71 11.05
CA ALA A 142 -11.53 -9.01 12.30
C ALA A 142 -12.10 -7.62 12.02
N ILE A 143 -13.18 -7.22 12.70
CA ILE A 143 -13.83 -5.93 12.48
C ILE A 143 -13.78 -5.06 13.74
N PHE A 144 -13.59 -3.77 13.54
CA PHE A 144 -13.59 -2.78 14.60
C PHE A 144 -14.31 -1.50 14.18
N ASP A 145 -15.19 -1.02 15.05
CA ASP A 145 -15.81 0.31 14.97
C ASP A 145 -16.09 0.79 16.39
N PRO A 146 -15.92 2.09 16.72
CA PRO A 146 -16.32 2.62 18.02
C PRO A 146 -17.79 2.36 18.37
N ASN A 147 -18.66 2.20 17.37
CA ASN A 147 -20.04 1.79 17.54
C ASN A 147 -20.14 0.26 17.66
N GLN A 148 -20.13 -0.26 18.87
CA GLN A 148 -20.22 -1.69 19.16
C GLN A 148 -21.49 -2.37 18.61
N ALA A 149 -22.59 -1.63 18.52
CA ALA A 149 -23.81 -2.16 17.92
C ALA A 149 -23.64 -2.43 16.41
N GLN A 150 -22.83 -1.60 15.73
CA GLN A 150 -22.48 -1.79 14.34
C GLN A 150 -21.60 -3.03 14.14
N CYS A 151 -20.62 -3.24 15.04
CA CYS A 151 -19.79 -4.44 15.04
C CYS A 151 -20.64 -5.71 15.22
N ALA A 152 -21.50 -5.73 16.24
CA ALA A 152 -22.37 -6.88 16.53
C ALA A 152 -23.33 -7.18 15.36
N ARG A 153 -23.89 -6.14 14.73
CA ARG A 153 -24.73 -6.30 13.53
C ARG A 153 -23.96 -6.97 12.40
N TYR A 154 -22.80 -6.44 12.02
CA TYR A 154 -22.04 -6.98 10.90
C TYR A 154 -21.46 -8.37 11.18
N GLU A 155 -21.03 -8.65 12.41
CA GLU A 155 -20.59 -10.00 12.80
C GLU A 155 -21.72 -11.01 12.56
N MET A 156 -22.93 -10.72 13.06
CA MET A 156 -24.09 -11.59 12.86
C MET A 156 -24.48 -11.72 11.39
N GLU A 157 -24.65 -10.62 10.66
CA GLU A 157 -25.11 -10.61 9.27
C GLU A 157 -24.12 -11.33 8.34
N MET A 158 -22.83 -11.06 8.47
CA MET A 158 -21.79 -11.64 7.60
C MET A 158 -21.60 -13.13 7.84
N ASN A 159 -21.70 -13.61 9.08
CA ASN A 159 -21.55 -15.03 9.39
C ASN A 159 -22.79 -15.87 9.03
N GLN A 160 -23.89 -15.23 8.66
CA GLN A 160 -25.09 -15.91 8.11
C GLN A 160 -25.02 -16.09 6.58
N ILE A 161 -23.97 -15.58 5.92
CA ILE A 161 -23.78 -15.76 4.46
C ILE A 161 -23.11 -17.11 4.22
N LEU A 162 -23.74 -17.94 3.40
CA LEU A 162 -23.23 -19.23 2.93
C LEU A 162 -22.91 -19.17 1.43
N SER A 163 -21.85 -19.84 1.02
CA SER A 163 -21.56 -20.00 -0.40
C SER A 163 -22.47 -21.06 -1.02
N PRO A 164 -23.10 -20.80 -2.18
CA PRO A 164 -23.98 -21.75 -2.85
C PRO A 164 -23.27 -23.05 -3.27
N ASP A 165 -21.96 -23.00 -3.50
CA ASP A 165 -21.13 -24.14 -3.88
C ASP A 165 -20.51 -24.86 -2.67
N GLY A 166 -20.87 -24.45 -1.44
CA GLY A 166 -20.41 -25.05 -0.20
C GLY A 166 -18.96 -24.74 0.18
N ARG A 167 -18.25 -23.86 -0.55
CA ARG A 167 -16.89 -23.46 -0.16
C ARG A 167 -16.90 -22.68 1.16
N PRO A 168 -15.85 -22.79 1.97
CA PRO A 168 -15.73 -21.98 3.17
C PRO A 168 -15.59 -20.50 2.80
N LEU A 169 -16.22 -19.64 3.59
CA LEU A 169 -16.09 -18.19 3.51
C LEU A 169 -15.35 -17.70 4.76
N PRO A 170 -14.61 -16.57 4.68
CA PRO A 170 -13.91 -16.01 5.84
C PRO A 170 -14.80 -15.86 7.06
N ASN A 171 -14.31 -16.22 8.23
CA ASN A 171 -15.02 -15.94 9.49
C ASN A 171 -14.91 -14.45 9.83
N VAL A 172 -16.00 -13.84 10.31
CA VAL A 172 -16.00 -12.43 10.76
C VAL A 172 -16.04 -12.40 12.27
N THR A 173 -15.07 -11.72 12.89
CA THR A 173 -14.94 -11.61 14.35
C THR A 173 -14.87 -10.13 14.77
N ILE A 174 -15.33 -9.83 15.99
CA ILE A 174 -15.13 -8.49 16.58
C ILE A 174 -13.81 -8.53 17.34
N CYS A 175 -12.90 -7.59 17.05
CA CYS A 175 -11.65 -7.49 17.79
C CYS A 175 -11.61 -6.23 18.68
N PRO A 176 -10.92 -6.29 19.83
CA PRO A 176 -10.64 -5.12 20.65
C PRO A 176 -9.52 -4.26 20.01
N GLU A 177 -9.38 -3.01 20.49
CA GLU A 177 -8.40 -2.07 19.92
C GLU A 177 -6.96 -2.56 20.09
N GLU A 178 -6.68 -3.29 21.14
CA GLU A 178 -5.35 -3.83 21.46
C GLU A 178 -4.88 -4.91 20.47
N GLU A 179 -5.79 -5.55 19.74
CA GLU A 179 -5.53 -6.64 18.80
C GLU A 179 -5.61 -6.21 17.33
N LEU A 180 -5.83 -4.91 17.05
CA LEU A 180 -6.04 -4.40 15.68
C LEU A 180 -4.90 -4.75 14.71
N PHE A 181 -3.68 -4.87 15.20
CA PHE A 181 -2.49 -5.14 14.41
C PHE A 181 -1.99 -6.59 14.51
N ASP A 182 -2.78 -7.49 15.10
CA ASP A 182 -2.58 -8.94 15.01
C ASP A 182 -3.20 -9.49 13.73
N CYS A 183 -2.66 -9.06 12.59
CA CYS A 183 -3.17 -9.37 11.25
C CYS A 183 -2.08 -9.23 10.18
N ASP A 184 -2.35 -9.74 8.98
CA ASP A 184 -1.49 -9.56 7.80
C ASP A 184 -1.79 -8.26 7.09
N LEU A 185 -3.05 -7.80 7.14
CA LEU A 185 -3.51 -6.61 6.45
C LEU A 185 -4.48 -5.83 7.35
N PHE A 186 -4.11 -4.60 7.66
CA PHE A 186 -4.95 -3.65 8.37
C PHE A 186 -5.62 -2.69 7.38
N ALA A 187 -6.93 -2.74 7.23
CA ALA A 187 -7.71 -1.93 6.30
C ALA A 187 -8.44 -0.79 7.03
N PHE A 188 -8.11 0.45 6.71
CA PHE A 188 -8.71 1.63 7.33
C PHE A 188 -9.72 2.29 6.39
N THR A 189 -11.00 2.25 6.77
CA THR A 189 -12.13 2.83 6.02
C THR A 189 -12.92 3.87 6.83
N ALA A 190 -12.53 4.13 8.08
CA ALA A 190 -13.22 5.09 8.94
C ALA A 190 -13.06 6.53 8.42
N SER A 191 -14.12 7.34 8.57
CA SER A 191 -14.12 8.75 8.19
C SER A 191 -15.05 9.54 9.10
N ARG A 192 -14.66 10.76 9.44
CA ARG A 192 -15.52 11.73 10.16
C ARG A 192 -16.58 12.37 9.27
N GLY A 193 -16.67 11.96 8.02
CA GLY A 193 -17.68 12.41 7.08
C GLY A 193 -17.17 13.38 6.01
N VAL A 194 -18.07 13.72 5.08
CA VAL A 194 -17.82 14.63 3.97
C VAL A 194 -18.60 15.92 4.20
N PRO A 195 -17.99 17.11 4.09
CA PRO A 195 -18.73 18.36 4.15
C PRO A 195 -19.88 18.38 3.15
N GLY A 196 -21.06 18.86 3.58
CA GLY A 196 -22.23 18.98 2.70
C GLY A 196 -21.99 19.95 1.53
N LEU A 197 -22.76 19.81 0.44
CA LEU A 197 -22.68 20.71 -0.72
C LEU A 197 -22.85 22.20 -0.35
N ASN A 198 -23.66 22.48 0.67
CA ASN A 198 -23.97 23.83 1.12
C ASN A 198 -23.13 24.30 2.32
N SER A 199 -22.05 23.60 2.66
CA SER A 199 -21.21 23.91 3.82
C SER A 199 -20.34 25.17 3.66
N GLY A 200 -20.26 25.75 2.47
CA GLY A 200 -19.34 26.86 2.16
C GLY A 200 -17.85 26.48 2.10
N VAL A 201 -17.54 25.19 2.28
CA VAL A 201 -16.17 24.69 2.21
C VAL A 201 -15.69 24.70 0.75
N LYS A 202 -14.66 25.50 0.47
CA LYS A 202 -14.10 25.61 -0.89
C LYS A 202 -13.27 24.40 -1.29
N ASP A 203 -12.48 23.87 -0.36
CA ASP A 203 -11.65 22.67 -0.56
C ASP A 203 -12.13 21.52 0.33
N VAL A 204 -13.03 20.72 -0.22
CA VAL A 204 -13.64 19.56 0.47
C VAL A 204 -12.59 18.52 0.85
N ARG A 205 -11.54 18.32 0.02
CA ARG A 205 -10.50 17.32 0.28
C ARG A 205 -9.59 17.72 1.42
N MET A 206 -9.20 19.01 1.50
CA MET A 206 -8.42 19.48 2.63
C MET A 206 -9.21 19.43 3.94
N ALA A 207 -10.49 19.79 3.92
CA ALA A 207 -11.35 19.68 5.10
C ALA A 207 -11.52 18.21 5.56
N GLN A 208 -11.64 17.27 4.63
CA GLN A 208 -11.66 15.84 4.95
C GLN A 208 -10.30 15.36 5.50
N PHE A 209 -9.20 15.82 4.92
CA PHE A 209 -7.86 15.49 5.40
C PHE A 209 -7.67 15.96 6.85
N GLU A 210 -7.98 17.21 7.16
CA GLU A 210 -7.87 17.75 8.52
C GLU A 210 -8.76 17.00 9.51
N ALA A 211 -9.99 16.65 9.11
CA ALA A 211 -10.92 15.91 9.95
C ALA A 211 -10.46 14.47 10.25
N ASN A 212 -9.82 13.81 9.29
CA ASN A 212 -9.46 12.40 9.39
C ASN A 212 -8.03 12.16 9.88
N ARG A 213 -7.12 13.13 9.69
CA ARG A 213 -5.69 12.98 10.00
C ARG A 213 -5.43 12.55 11.44
N ASP A 214 -5.99 13.27 12.41
CA ASP A 214 -5.69 13.03 13.83
C ASP A 214 -6.16 11.64 14.28
N MET A 215 -7.30 11.19 13.74
CA MET A 215 -7.80 9.83 13.99
C MET A 215 -6.83 8.80 13.37
N LEU A 216 -6.39 9.02 12.14
CA LEU A 216 -5.50 8.11 11.44
C LEU A 216 -4.08 8.07 12.04
N ASP A 217 -3.58 9.22 12.51
CA ASP A 217 -2.30 9.32 13.22
C ASP A 217 -2.30 8.48 14.52
N HIS A 218 -3.44 8.33 15.19
CA HIS A 218 -3.59 7.42 16.33
C HIS A 218 -3.31 5.97 15.90
N TYR A 219 -3.96 5.47 14.84
CA TYR A 219 -3.73 4.10 14.35
C TYR A 219 -2.32 3.89 13.79
N ALA A 220 -1.72 4.91 13.20
CA ALA A 220 -0.33 4.85 12.76
C ALA A 220 0.66 4.66 13.93
N LYS A 221 0.39 5.31 15.07
CA LYS A 221 1.17 5.13 16.31
C LYS A 221 0.93 3.76 16.93
N LEU A 222 -0.29 3.26 16.92
CA LEU A 222 -0.60 1.89 17.37
C LEU A 222 0.12 0.85 16.51
N ALA A 223 0.15 1.00 15.19
CA ALA A 223 0.88 0.13 14.27
C ALA A 223 2.39 0.11 14.58
N ARG A 224 2.96 1.29 14.87
CA ARG A 224 4.36 1.39 15.33
C ARG A 224 4.57 0.66 16.66
N ALA A 225 3.72 0.90 17.66
CA ALA A 225 3.81 0.29 18.99
C ALA A 225 3.67 -1.24 18.94
N ALA A 226 2.77 -1.74 18.10
CA ALA A 226 2.59 -3.17 17.83
C ALA A 226 3.73 -3.79 17.00
N ASN A 227 4.69 -3.01 16.55
CA ASN A 227 5.73 -3.47 15.64
C ASN A 227 5.16 -4.16 14.39
N PHE A 228 4.08 -3.61 13.82
CA PHE A 228 3.30 -4.21 12.75
C PHE A 228 4.15 -4.53 11.50
N GLN A 229 4.05 -5.77 11.03
CA GLN A 229 4.82 -6.30 9.90
C GLN A 229 3.98 -6.48 8.64
N GLY A 230 2.65 -6.29 8.74
CA GLY A 230 1.72 -6.43 7.64
C GLY A 230 1.60 -5.17 6.78
N ILE A 231 0.55 -5.13 5.97
CA ILE A 231 0.24 -4.00 5.09
C ILE A 231 -0.83 -3.11 5.74
N PHE A 232 -0.56 -1.82 5.81
CA PHE A 232 -1.51 -0.80 6.23
C PHE A 232 -2.24 -0.25 4.99
N CYS A 233 -3.48 -0.68 4.77
CA CYS A 233 -4.32 -0.28 3.64
C CYS A 233 -5.12 0.96 3.99
N GLN A 234 -4.74 2.09 3.42
CA GLN A 234 -5.48 3.35 3.54
C GLN A 234 -6.54 3.45 2.44
N ILE A 235 -7.82 3.46 2.82
CA ILE A 235 -8.97 3.46 1.90
C ILE A 235 -9.79 4.75 1.99
N SER A 236 -9.84 5.38 3.18
CA SER A 236 -10.59 6.63 3.41
C SER A 236 -10.04 7.81 2.62
N ASP A 237 -10.91 8.71 2.20
CA ASP A 237 -10.54 9.94 1.49
C ASP A 237 -10.02 11.05 2.42
N PRO A 238 -9.04 11.84 1.96
CA PRO A 238 -8.29 11.73 0.70
C PRO A 238 -7.14 10.72 0.79
N VAL A 239 -7.25 9.63 0.01
CA VAL A 239 -6.41 8.43 0.11
C VAL A 239 -4.91 8.74 0.13
N ASP A 240 -4.41 9.49 -0.87
CA ASP A 240 -2.97 9.71 -1.05
C ASP A 240 -2.36 10.52 0.10
N ASN A 241 -3.04 11.60 0.52
CA ASN A 241 -2.57 12.46 1.60
C ASN A 241 -2.61 11.74 2.94
N LEU A 242 -3.65 10.94 3.19
CA LEU A 242 -3.78 10.18 4.43
C LEU A 242 -2.77 9.02 4.46
N ALA A 243 -2.51 8.34 3.34
CA ALA A 243 -1.45 7.33 3.27
C ALA A 243 -0.07 7.95 3.63
N ARG A 244 0.24 9.14 3.09
CA ARG A 244 1.44 9.88 3.47
C ARG A 244 1.45 10.25 4.96
N SER A 245 0.30 10.63 5.53
CA SER A 245 0.18 10.94 6.96
C SER A 245 0.50 9.72 7.83
N VAL A 246 -0.01 8.53 7.48
CA VAL A 246 0.31 7.27 8.19
C VAL A 246 1.81 7.02 8.25
N PHE A 247 2.49 7.12 7.09
CA PHE A 247 3.94 6.95 7.04
C PHE A 247 4.65 7.95 7.95
N LEU A 248 4.31 9.24 7.86
CA LEU A 248 4.94 10.29 8.64
C LEU A 248 4.65 10.15 10.14
N ALA A 249 3.42 9.84 10.53
CA ALA A 249 3.01 9.72 11.93
C ALA A 249 3.67 8.49 12.61
N SER A 250 3.71 7.34 11.91
CA SER A 250 4.35 6.14 12.45
C SER A 250 5.86 6.30 12.63
N ASN A 251 6.51 7.17 11.84
CA ASN A 251 7.94 7.41 11.86
C ASN A 251 8.39 8.62 12.70
N ARG A 252 7.48 9.16 13.53
CA ARG A 252 7.79 10.18 14.54
C ARG A 252 7.86 9.56 15.92
N ASN A 253 8.91 9.91 16.68
CA ASN A 253 9.02 9.57 18.10
C ASN A 253 8.13 10.49 18.96
N GLU A 254 8.15 10.26 20.28
CA GLU A 254 7.33 11.00 21.26
C GLU A 254 7.65 12.50 21.33
N ILE A 255 8.86 12.92 20.97
CA ILE A 255 9.27 14.33 20.91
C ILE A 255 9.05 14.96 19.52
N GLY A 256 8.38 14.24 18.60
CA GLY A 256 8.02 14.73 17.29
C GLY A 256 9.10 14.70 16.22
N GLN A 257 10.27 14.12 16.50
CA GLN A 257 11.35 13.95 15.54
C GLN A 257 11.19 12.67 14.73
N TYR A 258 11.60 12.70 13.46
CA TYR A 258 11.64 11.51 12.61
C TYR A 258 12.81 10.62 13.01
N ASP A 259 12.51 9.39 13.37
CA ASP A 259 13.49 8.35 13.72
C ASP A 259 13.42 7.11 12.81
N PHE A 260 12.42 7.06 11.93
CA PHE A 260 12.19 5.97 10.96
C PHE A 260 12.16 4.57 11.59
N ALA A 261 11.61 4.49 12.82
CA ALA A 261 11.38 3.24 13.54
C ALA A 261 9.91 2.74 13.39
N GLY A 262 9.13 3.35 12.54
CA GLY A 262 7.74 3.00 12.25
C GLY A 262 7.58 2.10 11.02
N LEU A 263 6.48 2.30 10.30
CA LEU A 263 6.17 1.58 9.08
C LEU A 263 7.13 1.96 7.95
N LEU A 264 7.49 0.98 7.14
CA LEU A 264 8.21 1.22 5.88
C LEU A 264 7.24 1.82 4.85
N PRO A 265 7.72 2.60 3.87
CA PRO A 265 6.86 3.19 2.84
C PRO A 265 6.02 2.16 2.08
N GLU A 266 6.59 1.01 1.76
CA GLU A 266 5.94 -0.09 1.05
C GLU A 266 4.85 -0.79 1.87
N GLN A 267 4.87 -0.69 3.20
CA GLN A 267 3.80 -1.21 4.05
C GLN A 267 2.55 -0.33 4.01
N VAL A 268 2.68 0.96 3.65
CA VAL A 268 1.56 1.90 3.63
C VAL A 268 1.05 2.06 2.20
N GLN A 269 -0.11 1.49 1.92
CA GLN A 269 -0.68 1.47 0.58
C GLN A 269 -2.04 2.19 0.55
N GLY A 270 -2.18 3.14 -0.39
CA GLY A 270 -3.43 3.84 -0.66
C GLY A 270 -4.27 3.12 -1.71
N PHE A 271 -5.53 2.81 -1.38
CA PHE A 271 -6.46 2.09 -2.25
C PHE A 271 -7.53 3.04 -2.82
N GLY A 272 -7.27 3.62 -3.97
CA GLY A 272 -8.19 4.57 -4.63
C GLY A 272 -8.28 4.41 -6.15
N LEU A 273 -7.22 3.89 -6.80
CA LEU A 273 -7.21 3.77 -8.27
C LEU A 273 -8.13 2.68 -8.81
N GLY A 274 -8.40 1.61 -8.05
CA GLY A 274 -9.30 0.54 -8.49
C GLY A 274 -10.73 1.06 -8.80
N VAL A 275 -11.30 1.88 -7.91
CA VAL A 275 -12.61 2.49 -8.13
C VAL A 275 -12.57 3.50 -9.28
N MET A 276 -11.45 4.20 -9.48
CA MET A 276 -11.30 5.12 -10.61
C MET A 276 -11.22 4.38 -11.94
N ALA A 277 -10.53 3.23 -11.99
CA ALA A 277 -10.48 2.38 -13.16
C ALA A 277 -11.87 1.82 -13.52
N ALA A 278 -12.62 1.32 -12.54
CA ALA A 278 -13.98 0.84 -12.72
C ALA A 278 -14.93 1.95 -13.21
N ARG A 279 -14.78 3.16 -12.65
CA ARG A 279 -15.55 4.35 -13.06
C ARG A 279 -15.20 4.78 -14.48
N ALA A 280 -13.93 4.80 -14.84
CA ALA A 280 -13.48 5.11 -16.21
C ALA A 280 -14.04 4.10 -17.22
N ALA A 281 -13.96 2.80 -16.92
CA ALA A 281 -14.52 1.76 -17.77
C ALA A 281 -16.05 1.87 -17.95
N TYR A 282 -16.76 2.21 -16.87
CA TYR A 282 -18.22 2.47 -16.94
C TYR A 282 -18.55 3.67 -17.83
N LEU A 283 -17.83 4.78 -17.65
CA LEU A 283 -18.07 6.00 -18.43
C LEU A 283 -17.66 5.84 -19.88
N ALA A 284 -16.53 5.18 -20.17
CA ALA A 284 -16.11 4.85 -21.52
C ALA A 284 -17.20 4.08 -22.28
N ARG A 285 -17.78 3.05 -21.64
CA ARG A 285 -18.89 2.29 -22.23
C ARG A 285 -20.12 3.15 -22.52
N LYS A 286 -20.44 4.13 -21.65
CA LYS A 286 -21.56 5.07 -21.89
C LYS A 286 -21.31 6.00 -23.07
N GLU A 287 -20.07 6.39 -23.29
CA GLU A 287 -19.64 7.27 -24.39
C GLU A 287 -19.30 6.50 -25.68
N GLY A 288 -19.43 5.16 -25.68
CA GLY A 288 -19.08 4.31 -26.83
C GLY A 288 -17.56 4.25 -27.10
N ILE A 289 -16.72 4.51 -26.09
CA ILE A 289 -15.27 4.47 -26.18
C ILE A 289 -14.77 3.08 -25.79
N ASP A 290 -13.91 2.47 -26.62
CA ASP A 290 -13.23 1.23 -26.24
C ASP A 290 -12.20 1.50 -25.14
N PHE A 291 -12.32 0.76 -24.03
CA PHE A 291 -11.45 0.86 -22.85
C PHE A 291 -10.81 -0.49 -22.48
N THR A 292 -10.85 -1.48 -23.36
CA THR A 292 -10.33 -2.84 -23.10
C THR A 292 -8.82 -2.84 -22.79
N LYS A 293 -8.07 -1.91 -23.36
CA LYS A 293 -6.65 -1.65 -23.09
C LYS A 293 -6.42 -0.39 -22.27
N GLY A 294 -7.49 0.19 -21.73
CA GLY A 294 -7.41 1.41 -20.93
C GLY A 294 -6.74 1.20 -19.58
N GLN A 295 -6.19 2.27 -19.05
CA GLN A 295 -5.50 2.28 -17.76
C GLN A 295 -5.67 3.63 -17.06
N VAL A 296 -5.71 3.59 -15.72
CA VAL A 296 -5.76 4.80 -14.88
C VAL A 296 -4.44 4.95 -14.13
N TYR A 297 -3.92 6.17 -14.11
CA TYR A 297 -2.64 6.54 -13.50
C TYR A 297 -2.80 7.73 -12.57
N GLY A 298 -1.82 7.91 -11.68
CA GLY A 298 -1.72 9.07 -10.78
C GLY A 298 -2.51 8.91 -9.48
N PRO A 299 -2.75 10.03 -8.77
CA PRO A 299 -3.42 10.01 -7.47
C PRO A 299 -4.93 9.80 -7.60
N HIS A 300 -5.57 9.41 -6.48
CA HIS A 300 -7.03 9.34 -6.39
C HIS A 300 -7.64 10.75 -6.36
N GLY A 301 -7.73 11.42 -7.48
CA GLY A 301 -8.33 12.75 -7.57
C GLY A 301 -7.68 13.70 -8.55
N GLN A 302 -7.31 14.90 -8.09
CA GLN A 302 -6.67 15.88 -8.96
C GLN A 302 -5.27 15.38 -9.37
N GLY A 303 -4.97 15.38 -10.66
CA GLY A 303 -3.78 14.75 -11.21
C GLY A 303 -4.00 13.32 -11.72
N LEU A 304 -5.19 12.74 -11.50
CA LEU A 304 -5.59 11.49 -12.16
C LEU A 304 -5.52 11.64 -13.69
N ILE A 305 -5.01 10.62 -14.35
CA ILE A 305 -4.97 10.48 -15.81
C ILE A 305 -5.61 9.16 -16.20
N VAL A 306 -6.52 9.21 -17.15
CA VAL A 306 -7.16 8.04 -17.75
C VAL A 306 -6.65 7.91 -19.18
N ALA A 307 -5.80 6.93 -19.46
CA ALA A 307 -5.40 6.58 -20.82
C ALA A 307 -6.47 5.67 -21.44
N ASN A 308 -7.03 6.03 -22.59
CA ASN A 308 -8.01 5.20 -23.29
C ASN A 308 -7.42 3.88 -23.78
N ASP A 309 -6.13 3.87 -24.12
CA ASP A 309 -5.35 2.71 -24.56
C ASP A 309 -3.90 2.88 -24.07
N ARG A 310 -3.25 1.77 -23.63
CA ARG A 310 -1.83 1.75 -23.17
C ARG A 310 -0.82 1.63 -24.30
N GLY A 311 -1.26 1.45 -25.53
CA GLY A 311 -0.41 1.16 -26.68
C GLY A 311 -0.73 2.06 -27.88
N ASN A 312 -0.70 1.47 -29.04
CA ASN A 312 -0.82 2.20 -30.33
C ASN A 312 -2.19 2.83 -30.59
N GLY A 313 -3.22 2.47 -29.80
CA GLY A 313 -4.55 3.06 -29.86
C GLY A 313 -4.75 4.29 -28.96
N TYR A 314 -3.67 4.80 -28.34
CA TYR A 314 -3.76 5.99 -27.50
C TYR A 314 -4.22 7.22 -28.28
N ASP A 315 -5.25 7.87 -27.78
CA ASP A 315 -5.80 9.12 -28.31
C ASP A 315 -5.90 10.15 -27.18
N THR A 316 -5.25 11.27 -27.36
CA THR A 316 -5.17 12.34 -26.35
C THR A 316 -6.55 12.90 -26.03
N VAL A 317 -7.41 13.13 -27.04
CA VAL A 317 -8.74 13.74 -26.87
C VAL A 317 -9.67 12.79 -26.10
N LEU A 318 -9.65 11.51 -26.43
CA LEU A 318 -10.42 10.48 -25.71
C LEU A 318 -9.91 10.34 -24.26
N SER A 319 -8.61 10.34 -24.06
CA SER A 319 -8.00 10.27 -22.73
C SER A 319 -8.34 11.47 -21.84
N GLU A 320 -8.26 12.69 -22.37
CA GLU A 320 -8.66 13.91 -21.66
C GLU A 320 -10.16 13.90 -21.32
N THR A 321 -11.00 13.46 -22.27
CA THR A 321 -12.44 13.31 -22.05
C THR A 321 -12.76 12.33 -20.93
N LEU A 322 -12.17 11.13 -20.96
CA LEU A 322 -12.37 10.12 -19.93
C LEU A 322 -11.80 10.58 -18.58
N THR A 323 -10.66 11.26 -18.57
CA THR A 323 -10.07 11.84 -17.36
C THR A 323 -11.02 12.81 -16.70
N ARG A 324 -11.57 13.77 -17.46
CA ARG A 324 -12.53 14.75 -16.94
C ARG A 324 -13.80 14.07 -16.43
N LEU A 325 -14.42 13.19 -17.22
CA LEU A 325 -15.62 12.47 -16.82
C LEU A 325 -15.42 11.65 -15.54
N THR A 326 -14.29 10.96 -15.43
CA THR A 326 -13.95 10.14 -14.26
C THR A 326 -13.77 10.99 -13.00
N ARG A 327 -13.11 12.13 -13.11
CA ARG A 327 -12.88 13.05 -11.99
C ARG A 327 -14.18 13.72 -11.52
N GLU A 328 -15.10 14.03 -12.43
CA GLU A 328 -16.33 14.75 -12.14
C GLU A 328 -17.51 13.84 -11.75
N ALA A 329 -17.37 12.52 -11.87
CA ALA A 329 -18.48 11.59 -11.67
C ALA A 329 -19.10 11.64 -10.25
N ASN A 330 -18.29 11.92 -9.23
CA ASN A 330 -18.77 12.06 -7.85
C ASN A 330 -19.69 13.30 -7.67
N LEU A 331 -19.49 14.35 -8.45
CA LEU A 331 -20.34 15.54 -8.40
C LEU A 331 -21.76 15.20 -8.81
N ARG A 332 -21.94 14.38 -9.87
CA ARG A 332 -23.24 13.91 -10.34
C ARG A 332 -23.99 13.08 -9.28
N VAL A 333 -23.26 12.22 -8.53
CA VAL A 333 -23.85 11.43 -7.45
C VAL A 333 -24.30 12.35 -6.30
N ARG A 334 -23.51 13.36 -5.98
CA ARG A 334 -23.87 14.35 -4.95
C ARG A 334 -25.05 15.23 -5.33
N GLU A 335 -25.20 15.59 -6.61
CA GLU A 335 -26.36 16.32 -7.12
C GLU A 335 -27.66 15.52 -6.97
N LEU A 336 -27.59 14.18 -6.98
CA LEU A 336 -28.72 13.29 -6.68
C LEU A 336 -29.03 13.16 -5.17
N GLY A 337 -28.28 13.85 -4.30
CA GLY A 337 -28.46 13.84 -2.85
C GLY A 337 -27.75 12.70 -2.13
N PHE A 338 -26.88 11.97 -2.80
CA PHE A 338 -26.06 10.89 -2.21
C PHE A 338 -24.64 11.36 -1.90
N LYS A 339 -23.96 10.63 -1.00
CA LYS A 339 -22.58 10.92 -0.57
C LYS A 339 -21.56 10.13 -1.36
#